data_c31bbfea93364a07bc3adb32bb7cad3f
#
_entry.id   c31bbfea93364a07bc3adb32bb7cad3f
#
_cell.length_a   1.000
_cell.length_b   1.000
_cell.length_c   1.000
_cell.angle_alpha   90.00
_cell.angle_beta   90.00
_cell.angle_gamma   90.00
#
_symmetry.space_group_name_H-M   'P 1'
#
loop_
_entity.id
_entity.type
_entity.pdbx_description
1 polymer ?
#
loop_
_entity_poly.entity_id
_entity_poly.type
_entity_poly.pdbx_seq_one_letter_code
_entity_poly.pdbx_strand_id
1 'polypeptide(L)'
;FKPQFARISLEGFIDMFRRYWAHMIVVFSVYLWKDILDGLDRILMANTQLDMTFLVYAIEGDASLWVQEGLRNDFLDVIMTHFYVMGFMIATFSSFIYPIYFDDRHMADRVSLSMFWVYILAIPFYLFLNVKVTGNYIQGMETIAYDLTPEIHNWFNRIDPFTNGMPSLHIGLPFAIWLTMHRWDEDGRW
;
A
#
# COMPACT_ATOMS: atom_id res chain seq x y z
N PHE A 1 -11.34 -21.83 14.85
CA PHE A 1 -11.52 -20.37 14.98
C PHE A 1 -12.93 -20.08 15.46
N LYS A 2 -13.09 -19.57 16.70
CA LYS A 2 -14.34 -18.95 17.12
C LYS A 2 -14.05 -17.48 17.32
N PRO A 3 -14.59 -16.61 16.45
CA PRO A 3 -14.46 -15.19 16.66
C PRO A 3 -15.09 -14.82 18.00
N GLN A 4 -14.30 -14.18 18.86
CA GLN A 4 -14.77 -13.76 20.18
C GLN A 4 -15.87 -12.71 20.07
N PHE A 5 -15.87 -11.95 18.97
CA PHE A 5 -16.82 -10.88 18.69
C PHE A 5 -17.89 -11.28 17.65
N ALA A 6 -18.09 -12.58 17.38
CA ALA A 6 -19.01 -13.08 16.35
C ALA A 6 -20.49 -12.67 16.58
N ARG A 7 -20.86 -12.26 17.78
CA ARG A 7 -22.13 -11.59 18.07
C ARG A 7 -21.83 -10.12 18.33
N ILE A 8 -21.84 -9.34 17.29
CA ILE A 8 -21.61 -7.89 17.38
C ILE A 8 -22.82 -7.25 18.06
N SER A 9 -22.87 -7.32 19.39
CA SER A 9 -23.65 -6.39 20.18
C SER A 9 -22.93 -5.03 20.18
N LEU A 10 -23.67 -3.97 20.37
CA LEU A 10 -23.07 -2.62 20.51
C LEU A 10 -22.01 -2.60 21.62
N GLU A 11 -22.24 -3.31 22.71
CA GLU A 11 -21.30 -3.46 23.82
C GLU A 11 -20.00 -4.17 23.38
N GLY A 12 -20.12 -5.28 22.63
CA GLY A 12 -18.95 -6.00 22.10
C GLY A 12 -18.12 -5.14 21.12
N PHE A 13 -18.77 -4.32 20.32
CA PHE A 13 -18.09 -3.36 19.44
C PHE A 13 -17.34 -2.30 20.24
N ILE A 14 -17.96 -1.72 21.27
CA ILE A 14 -17.33 -0.73 22.14
C ILE A 14 -16.14 -1.34 22.89
N ASP A 15 -16.25 -2.56 23.38
CA ASP A 15 -15.16 -3.25 24.08
C ASP A 15 -13.99 -3.57 23.13
N MET A 16 -14.28 -4.02 21.91
CA MET A 16 -13.27 -4.19 20.85
C MET A 16 -12.54 -2.88 20.59
N PHE A 17 -13.27 -1.78 20.39
CA PHE A 17 -12.71 -0.47 20.13
C PHE A 17 -11.82 0.01 21.30
N ARG A 18 -12.27 -0.14 22.55
CA ARG A 18 -11.49 0.20 23.74
C ARG A 18 -10.19 -0.61 23.86
N ARG A 19 -10.22 -1.87 23.48
CA ARG A 19 -9.06 -2.76 23.57
C ARG A 19 -8.03 -2.49 22.48
N TYR A 20 -8.47 -2.17 21.27
CA TYR A 20 -7.63 -2.03 20.08
C TYR A 20 -7.49 -0.59 19.56
N TRP A 21 -7.92 0.42 20.33
CA TRP A 21 -7.89 1.82 19.90
C TRP A 21 -6.48 2.28 19.46
N ALA A 22 -5.44 1.84 20.17
CA ALA A 22 -4.06 2.21 19.85
C ALA A 22 -3.62 1.68 18.47
N HIS A 23 -3.99 0.43 18.14
CA HIS A 23 -3.72 -0.15 16.81
C HIS A 23 -4.45 0.61 15.71
N MET A 24 -5.70 0.98 15.97
CA MET A 24 -6.49 1.79 15.04
C MET A 24 -5.84 3.15 14.81
N ILE A 25 -5.39 3.84 15.87
CA ILE A 25 -4.68 5.11 15.74
C ILE A 25 -3.41 4.94 14.94
N VAL A 26 -2.61 3.91 15.18
CA VAL A 26 -1.37 3.67 14.41
C VAL A 26 -1.69 3.51 12.93
N VAL A 27 -2.67 2.70 12.56
CA VAL A 27 -3.04 2.49 11.15
C VAL A 27 -3.66 3.74 10.54
N PHE A 28 -4.57 4.43 11.25
CA PHE A 28 -5.16 5.67 10.76
C PHE A 28 -4.15 6.82 10.68
N SER A 29 -3.18 6.90 11.58
CA SER A 29 -2.13 7.91 11.52
C SER A 29 -1.29 7.78 10.25
N VAL A 30 -1.07 6.58 9.77
CA VAL A 30 -0.39 6.32 8.51
C VAL A 30 -1.12 6.98 7.34
N TYR A 31 -2.45 6.87 7.28
CA TYR A 31 -3.25 7.51 6.24
C TYR A 31 -3.25 9.05 6.37
N LEU A 32 -3.34 9.59 7.57
CA LEU A 32 -3.24 11.04 7.81
C LEU A 32 -1.85 11.60 7.45
N TRP A 33 -0.79 10.86 7.75
CA TRP A 33 0.57 11.25 7.34
C TRP A 33 0.74 11.29 5.83
N LYS A 34 0.04 10.43 5.10
CA LYS A 34 0.10 10.44 3.65
C LYS A 34 -0.27 11.80 3.06
N ASP A 35 -1.37 12.37 3.47
CA ASP A 35 -1.80 13.69 2.99
C ASP A 35 -0.79 14.81 3.33
N ILE A 36 -0.19 14.74 4.52
CA ILE A 36 0.87 15.67 4.94
C ILE A 36 2.13 15.46 4.10
N LEU A 37 2.53 14.22 3.86
CA LEU A 37 3.71 13.89 3.06
C LEU A 37 3.54 14.30 1.60
N ASP A 38 2.38 14.09 1.01
CA ASP A 38 2.09 14.54 -0.36
C ASP A 38 2.18 16.08 -0.49
N GLY A 39 1.77 16.80 0.56
CA GLY A 39 1.96 18.24 0.65
C GLY A 39 3.43 18.66 0.76
N LEU A 40 4.19 17.98 1.60
CA LEU A 40 5.63 18.23 1.78
C LEU A 40 6.43 17.83 0.53
N ASP A 41 6.09 16.73 -0.10
CA ASP A 41 6.72 16.26 -1.33
C ASP A 41 6.65 17.33 -2.43
N ARG A 42 5.49 17.92 -2.66
CA ARG A 42 5.31 19.01 -3.63
C ARG A 42 6.21 20.21 -3.33
N ILE A 43 6.37 20.56 -2.06
CA ILE A 43 7.23 21.70 -1.64
C ILE A 43 8.70 21.33 -1.82
N LEU A 44 9.11 20.14 -1.42
CA LEU A 44 10.48 19.67 -1.50
C LEU A 44 10.91 19.43 -2.94
N MET A 45 10.09 18.82 -3.77
CA MET A 45 10.36 18.63 -5.20
C MET A 45 10.57 19.96 -5.93
N ALA A 46 9.78 20.97 -5.59
CA ALA A 46 9.94 22.29 -6.16
C ALA A 46 11.31 22.94 -5.79
N ASN A 47 11.90 22.54 -4.67
CA ASN A 47 13.13 23.15 -4.14
C ASN A 47 14.39 22.29 -4.32
N THR A 48 14.29 20.96 -4.23
CA THR A 48 15.46 20.06 -4.22
C THR A 48 15.71 19.33 -5.53
N GLN A 49 14.69 19.15 -6.35
CA GLN A 49 14.74 18.48 -7.67
C GLN A 49 15.54 17.15 -7.68
N LEU A 50 15.51 16.38 -6.58
CA LEU A 50 16.18 15.08 -6.50
C LEU A 50 15.35 14.01 -7.21
N ASP A 51 15.23 14.09 -8.54
CA ASP A 51 14.58 13.09 -9.38
C ASP A 51 15.57 11.95 -9.69
N MET A 52 15.38 10.81 -9.05
CA MET A 52 16.23 9.62 -9.21
C MET A 52 15.70 8.68 -10.32
N THR A 53 14.66 9.07 -11.05
CA THR A 53 14.03 8.25 -12.09
C THR A 53 15.05 7.78 -13.12
N PHE A 54 15.95 8.68 -13.53
CA PHE A 54 17.01 8.34 -14.50
C PHE A 54 17.93 7.22 -13.99
N LEU A 55 18.29 7.23 -12.72
CA LEU A 55 19.15 6.20 -12.14
C LEU A 55 18.45 4.83 -12.13
N VAL A 56 17.19 4.81 -11.75
CA VAL A 56 16.37 3.57 -11.75
C VAL A 56 16.23 3.07 -13.19
N TYR A 57 15.90 3.94 -14.13
CA TYR A 57 15.78 3.58 -15.54
C TYR A 57 17.11 3.06 -16.12
N ALA A 58 18.26 3.63 -15.71
CA ALA A 58 19.57 3.15 -16.16
C ALA A 58 19.85 1.69 -15.71
N ILE A 59 19.22 1.23 -14.61
CA ILE A 59 19.34 -0.14 -14.12
C ILE A 59 18.31 -1.06 -14.75
N GLU A 60 17.05 -0.63 -14.82
CA GLU A 60 15.91 -1.45 -15.27
C GLU A 60 15.73 -1.44 -16.78
N GLY A 61 16.11 -0.35 -17.45
CA GLY A 61 15.88 -0.16 -18.87
C GLY A 61 14.39 -0.26 -19.23
N ASP A 62 14.11 -0.88 -20.38
CA ASP A 62 12.76 -1.09 -20.89
C ASP A 62 12.11 -2.41 -20.42
N ALA A 63 12.63 -3.04 -19.36
CA ALA A 63 12.14 -4.34 -18.90
C ALA A 63 10.64 -4.32 -18.58
N SER A 64 10.17 -3.25 -17.93
CA SER A 64 8.74 -3.06 -17.60
C SER A 64 7.88 -2.93 -18.87
N LEU A 65 8.37 -2.23 -19.89
CA LEU A 65 7.68 -2.09 -21.17
C LEU A 65 7.56 -3.43 -21.89
N TRP A 66 8.65 -4.22 -21.97
CA TRP A 66 8.62 -5.55 -22.59
C TRP A 66 7.63 -6.48 -21.91
N VAL A 67 7.54 -6.43 -20.57
CA VAL A 67 6.56 -7.21 -19.81
C VAL A 67 5.14 -6.74 -20.16
N GLN A 68 4.90 -5.44 -20.22
CA GLN A 68 3.60 -4.89 -20.58
C GLN A 68 3.18 -5.30 -21.98
N GLU A 69 4.05 -5.12 -22.99
CA GLU A 69 3.77 -5.50 -24.37
C GLU A 69 3.54 -7.01 -24.54
N GLY A 70 4.33 -7.82 -23.85
CA GLY A 70 4.24 -9.29 -23.93
C GLY A 70 3.01 -9.89 -23.26
N LEU A 71 2.45 -9.21 -22.26
CA LEU A 71 1.30 -9.69 -21.48
C LEU A 71 0.01 -8.92 -21.76
N ARG A 72 0.07 -7.87 -22.59
CA ARG A 72 -1.07 -7.00 -22.83
C ARG A 72 -2.23 -7.74 -23.50
N ASN A 73 -3.36 -7.71 -22.78
CA ASN A 73 -4.62 -8.28 -23.24
C ASN A 73 -5.75 -7.62 -22.44
N ASP A 74 -6.80 -7.16 -23.10
CA ASP A 74 -7.92 -6.42 -22.47
C ASP A 74 -8.51 -7.14 -21.26
N PHE A 75 -8.65 -8.45 -21.33
CA PHE A 75 -9.14 -9.26 -20.22
C PHE A 75 -8.16 -9.28 -19.04
N LEU A 76 -6.87 -9.43 -19.33
CA LEU A 76 -5.83 -9.46 -18.32
C LEU A 76 -5.64 -8.08 -17.68
N ASP A 77 -5.72 -7.01 -18.47
CA ASP A 77 -5.60 -5.62 -18.02
C ASP A 77 -6.70 -5.30 -16.99
N VAL A 78 -7.95 -5.71 -17.27
CA VAL A 78 -9.07 -5.55 -16.32
C VAL A 78 -8.84 -6.34 -15.03
N ILE A 79 -8.47 -7.62 -15.14
CA ILE A 79 -8.23 -8.46 -13.95
C ILE A 79 -7.07 -7.93 -13.13
N MET A 80 -5.94 -7.61 -13.75
CA MET A 80 -4.75 -7.12 -13.05
C MET A 80 -4.99 -5.76 -12.40
N THR A 81 -5.73 -4.87 -13.05
CA THR A 81 -6.12 -3.59 -12.44
C THR A 81 -6.97 -3.78 -11.20
N HIS A 82 -8.00 -4.63 -11.30
CA HIS A 82 -8.84 -4.91 -10.13
C HIS A 82 -8.05 -5.61 -9.01
N PHE A 83 -7.17 -6.53 -9.36
CA PHE A 83 -6.29 -7.18 -8.38
C PHE A 83 -5.32 -6.17 -7.74
N TYR A 84 -4.74 -5.28 -8.51
CA TYR A 84 -3.85 -4.24 -8.03
C TYR A 84 -4.55 -3.31 -7.02
N VAL A 85 -5.77 -2.87 -7.33
CA VAL A 85 -6.54 -1.96 -6.46
C VAL A 85 -7.20 -2.71 -5.31
N MET A 86 -8.09 -3.66 -5.65
CA MET A 86 -8.94 -4.33 -4.64
C MET A 86 -8.17 -5.38 -3.85
N GLY A 87 -7.29 -6.15 -4.51
CA GLY A 87 -6.47 -7.15 -3.85
C GLY A 87 -5.54 -6.54 -2.81
N PHE A 88 -4.89 -5.43 -3.13
CA PHE A 88 -4.08 -4.67 -2.18
C PHE A 88 -4.91 -4.18 -0.98
N MET A 89 -6.07 -3.56 -1.24
CA MET A 89 -6.96 -3.05 -0.19
C MET A 89 -7.48 -4.18 0.71
N ILE A 90 -7.96 -5.27 0.10
CA ILE A 90 -8.47 -6.43 0.84
C ILE A 90 -7.34 -7.05 1.68
N ALA A 91 -6.17 -7.29 1.11
CA ALA A 91 -5.05 -7.87 1.83
C ALA A 91 -4.64 -7.00 3.02
N THR A 92 -4.52 -5.68 2.81
CA THR A 92 -4.10 -4.73 3.84
C THR A 92 -5.13 -4.62 4.96
N PHE A 93 -6.40 -4.39 4.63
CA PHE A 93 -7.45 -4.23 5.65
C PHE A 93 -7.79 -5.54 6.35
N SER A 94 -7.87 -6.67 5.64
CA SER A 94 -8.18 -7.95 6.27
C SER A 94 -7.09 -8.36 7.24
N SER A 95 -5.82 -8.20 6.86
CA SER A 95 -4.70 -8.56 7.73
C SER A 95 -4.66 -7.76 9.04
N PHE A 96 -5.20 -6.55 9.03
CA PHE A 96 -5.36 -5.72 10.23
C PHE A 96 -6.62 -6.06 11.02
N ILE A 97 -7.76 -6.23 10.32
CA ILE A 97 -9.07 -6.45 10.95
C ILE A 97 -9.18 -7.85 11.56
N TYR A 98 -8.67 -8.87 10.89
CA TYR A 98 -8.85 -10.25 11.35
C TYR A 98 -8.21 -10.55 12.71
N PRO A 99 -6.96 -10.17 13.00
CA PRO A 99 -6.41 -10.34 14.34
C PRO A 99 -7.23 -9.66 15.42
N ILE A 100 -7.77 -8.47 15.15
CA ILE A 100 -8.65 -7.75 16.06
C ILE A 100 -9.97 -8.51 16.25
N TYR A 101 -10.57 -8.99 15.17
CA TYR A 101 -11.84 -9.71 15.19
C TYR A 101 -11.75 -11.04 15.94
N PHE A 102 -10.60 -11.71 15.86
CA PHE A 102 -10.34 -12.95 16.59
C PHE A 102 -9.73 -12.75 17.98
N ASP A 103 -9.59 -11.50 18.44
CA ASP A 103 -8.98 -11.11 19.71
C ASP A 103 -7.53 -11.62 19.87
N ASP A 104 -6.81 -11.72 18.75
CA ASP A 104 -5.40 -12.04 18.74
C ASP A 104 -4.55 -10.76 18.84
N ARG A 105 -4.34 -10.33 20.08
CA ARG A 105 -3.59 -9.10 20.36
C ARG A 105 -2.13 -9.20 19.90
N HIS A 106 -1.52 -10.36 20.04
CA HIS A 106 -0.13 -10.55 19.62
C HIS A 106 0.04 -10.30 18.12
N MET A 107 -0.82 -10.90 17.31
CA MET A 107 -0.78 -10.68 15.86
C MET A 107 -1.19 -9.26 15.49
N ALA A 108 -2.20 -8.68 16.15
CA ALA A 108 -2.59 -7.29 15.92
C ALA A 108 -1.45 -6.29 16.20
N ASP A 109 -0.70 -6.48 17.31
CA ASP A 109 0.48 -5.68 17.63
C ASP A 109 1.54 -5.78 16.52
N ARG A 110 1.83 -6.99 16.03
CA ARG A 110 2.86 -7.23 15.04
C ARG A 110 2.50 -6.67 13.66
N VAL A 111 1.28 -6.90 13.22
CA VAL A 111 0.80 -6.39 11.92
C VAL A 111 0.75 -4.87 11.92
N SER A 112 0.17 -4.24 12.93
CA SER A 112 0.09 -2.77 12.99
C SER A 112 1.48 -2.12 13.08
N LEU A 113 2.41 -2.68 13.85
CA LEU A 113 3.79 -2.20 13.89
C LEU A 113 4.53 -2.42 12.54
N SER A 114 4.30 -3.54 11.89
CA SER A 114 4.87 -3.81 10.57
C SER A 114 4.39 -2.79 9.54
N MET A 115 3.09 -2.52 9.50
CA MET A 115 2.50 -1.49 8.64
C MET A 115 3.11 -0.12 8.93
N PHE A 116 3.17 0.26 10.19
CA PHE A 116 3.76 1.54 10.63
C PHE A 116 5.21 1.69 10.15
N TRP A 117 6.06 0.68 10.39
CA TRP A 117 7.47 0.76 10.03
C TRP A 117 7.70 0.79 8.52
N VAL A 118 6.92 0.06 7.73
CA VAL A 118 7.00 0.12 6.26
C VAL A 118 6.76 1.55 5.77
N TYR A 119 5.75 2.23 6.31
CA TYR A 119 5.48 3.62 5.94
C TYR A 119 6.58 4.57 6.43
N ILE A 120 7.01 4.46 7.69
CA ILE A 120 8.09 5.31 8.23
C ILE A 120 9.38 5.16 7.43
N LEU A 121 9.74 3.94 7.05
CA LEU A 121 10.93 3.69 6.24
C LEU A 121 10.79 4.18 4.79
N ALA A 122 9.59 4.27 4.26
CA ALA A 122 9.35 4.80 2.92
C ALA A 122 9.43 6.35 2.86
N ILE A 123 9.16 7.05 3.98
CA ILE A 123 9.15 8.52 4.03
C ILE A 123 10.42 9.17 3.45
N PRO A 124 11.64 8.83 3.88
CA PRO A 124 12.84 9.49 3.36
C PRO A 124 13.02 9.27 1.85
N PHE A 125 12.58 8.14 1.32
CA PHE A 125 12.62 7.89 -0.13
C PHE A 125 11.65 8.81 -0.86
N TYR A 126 10.42 8.92 -0.41
CA TYR A 126 9.41 9.78 -1.02
C TYR A 126 9.74 11.27 -0.92
N LEU A 127 10.39 11.71 0.16
CA LEU A 127 10.75 13.10 0.34
C LEU A 127 12.05 13.51 -0.35
N PHE A 128 13.02 12.60 -0.50
CA PHE A 128 14.37 12.96 -0.94
C PHE A 128 14.84 12.22 -2.19
N LEU A 129 14.26 11.06 -2.51
CA LEU A 129 14.68 10.19 -3.62
C LEU A 129 13.49 9.89 -4.53
N ASN A 130 12.93 10.94 -5.11
CA ASN A 130 11.74 10.84 -5.93
C ASN A 130 11.99 10.00 -7.19
N VAL A 131 11.07 9.07 -7.47
CA VAL A 131 11.10 8.24 -8.66
C VAL A 131 9.73 8.27 -9.31
N LYS A 132 9.65 8.66 -10.57
CA LYS A 132 8.39 8.65 -11.31
C LYS A 132 7.91 7.23 -11.59
N VAL A 133 6.62 7.04 -11.61
CA VAL A 133 6.00 5.78 -12.04
C VAL A 133 6.39 5.51 -13.50
N THR A 134 6.70 4.26 -13.82
CA THR A 134 7.22 3.82 -15.12
C THR A 134 6.38 4.28 -16.31
N GLY A 135 5.04 4.22 -16.20
CA GLY A 135 4.13 4.70 -17.25
C GLY A 135 4.24 6.19 -17.56
N ASN A 136 4.82 6.99 -16.66
CA ASN A 136 5.04 8.43 -16.89
C ASN A 136 6.46 8.77 -17.33
N TYR A 137 7.32 7.78 -17.46
CA TYR A 137 8.73 8.00 -17.82
C TYR A 137 9.18 7.21 -19.04
N ILE A 138 8.80 5.94 -19.14
CA ILE A 138 9.19 5.08 -20.26
C ILE A 138 8.29 5.37 -21.45
N GLN A 139 8.90 5.76 -22.58
CA GLN A 139 8.16 6.06 -23.80
C GLN A 139 7.46 4.79 -24.34
N GLY A 140 6.17 4.90 -24.60
CA GLY A 140 5.35 3.78 -25.08
C GLY A 140 4.69 2.95 -23.99
N MET A 141 5.07 3.17 -22.73
CA MET A 141 4.41 2.51 -21.59
C MET A 141 3.12 3.23 -21.19
N GLU A 142 2.08 2.47 -20.86
CA GLU A 142 0.79 3.00 -20.43
C GLU A 142 0.56 2.72 -18.94
N THR A 143 -0.11 3.66 -18.29
CA THR A 143 -0.54 3.52 -16.88
C THR A 143 -1.89 2.81 -16.79
N ILE A 144 -1.96 1.56 -17.28
CA ILE A 144 -3.21 0.80 -17.48
C ILE A 144 -4.13 0.83 -16.26
N ALA A 145 -3.57 0.60 -15.06
CA ALA A 145 -4.35 0.58 -13.83
C ALA A 145 -5.01 1.93 -13.50
N TYR A 146 -4.38 3.03 -13.92
CA TYR A 146 -4.88 4.38 -13.66
C TYR A 146 -5.85 4.85 -14.74
N ASP A 147 -5.73 4.32 -15.93
CA ASP A 147 -6.46 4.80 -17.12
C ASP A 147 -7.63 3.89 -17.52
N LEU A 148 -7.96 2.87 -16.69
CA LEU A 148 -9.01 1.92 -17.02
C LEU A 148 -10.39 2.59 -17.19
N THR A 149 -10.74 3.54 -16.33
CA THR A 149 -11.91 4.41 -16.48
C THR A 149 -11.58 5.84 -16.01
N PRO A 150 -12.30 6.88 -16.50
CA PRO A 150 -12.11 8.25 -16.04
C PRO A 150 -12.29 8.43 -14.53
N GLU A 151 -13.19 7.67 -13.92
CA GLU A 151 -13.44 7.70 -12.47
C GLU A 151 -12.24 7.14 -11.70
N ILE A 152 -11.69 6.01 -12.15
CA ILE A 152 -10.49 5.40 -11.58
C ILE A 152 -9.30 6.34 -11.75
N HIS A 153 -9.11 6.93 -12.94
CA HIS A 153 -8.06 7.90 -13.19
C HIS A 153 -8.12 9.09 -12.21
N ASN A 154 -9.28 9.70 -12.07
CA ASN A 154 -9.48 10.82 -11.16
C ASN A 154 -9.27 10.46 -9.68
N TRP A 155 -9.65 9.23 -9.31
CA TRP A 155 -9.46 8.72 -7.96
C TRP A 155 -7.97 8.49 -7.66
N PHE A 156 -7.26 7.79 -8.54
CA PHE A 156 -5.83 7.55 -8.39
C PHE A 156 -5.02 8.84 -8.33
N ASN A 157 -5.26 9.80 -9.20
CA ASN A 157 -4.56 11.08 -9.20
C ASN A 157 -4.67 11.85 -7.87
N ARG A 158 -5.69 11.52 -7.05
CA ARG A 158 -5.86 12.13 -5.73
C ARG A 158 -5.12 11.39 -4.63
N ILE A 159 -4.99 10.07 -4.73
CA ILE A 159 -4.50 9.24 -3.64
C ILE A 159 -3.10 8.68 -3.86
N ASP A 160 -2.64 8.61 -5.11
CA ASP A 160 -1.36 8.01 -5.46
C ASP A 160 -0.61 8.89 -6.46
N PRO A 161 0.25 9.79 -5.98
CA PRO A 161 1.00 10.67 -6.85
C PRO A 161 1.99 9.87 -7.71
N PHE A 162 2.07 10.21 -9.00
CA PHE A 162 2.94 9.55 -9.98
C PHE A 162 4.45 9.72 -9.71
N THR A 163 4.80 10.34 -8.60
CA THR A 163 6.17 10.63 -8.19
C THR A 163 6.72 9.65 -7.15
N ASN A 164 5.87 8.79 -6.60
CA ASN A 164 6.21 7.84 -5.53
C ASN A 164 6.37 6.41 -6.07
N GLY A 165 7.08 6.26 -7.21
CA GLY A 165 7.28 4.94 -7.81
C GLY A 165 8.16 3.99 -7.00
N MET A 166 9.01 4.52 -6.10
CA MET A 166 9.93 3.71 -5.31
C MET A 166 10.13 4.28 -3.89
N PRO A 167 10.08 3.44 -2.82
CA PRO A 167 9.70 2.03 -2.82
C PRO A 167 8.19 1.82 -3.07
N SER A 168 7.81 0.76 -3.80
CA SER A 168 6.40 0.47 -4.02
C SER A 168 5.73 -0.06 -2.76
N LEU A 169 4.77 0.70 -2.21
CA LEU A 169 3.97 0.25 -1.07
C LEU A 169 2.99 -0.86 -1.44
N HIS A 170 2.58 -0.94 -2.71
CA HIS A 170 1.72 -2.03 -3.19
C HIS A 170 2.39 -3.41 -3.11
N ILE A 171 3.72 -3.45 -3.15
CA ILE A 171 4.51 -4.67 -2.96
C ILE A 171 5.03 -4.74 -1.53
N GLY A 172 5.63 -3.67 -1.03
CA GLY A 172 6.32 -3.66 0.25
C GLY A 172 5.39 -3.94 1.44
N LEU A 173 4.18 -3.37 1.42
CA LEU A 173 3.25 -3.53 2.54
C LEU A 173 2.66 -4.94 2.62
N PRO A 174 2.06 -5.53 1.56
CA PRO A 174 1.59 -6.91 1.61
C PRO A 174 2.71 -7.92 1.90
N PHE A 175 3.91 -7.70 1.38
CA PHE A 175 5.06 -8.56 1.65
C PHE A 175 5.46 -8.51 3.13
N ALA A 176 5.55 -7.33 3.72
CA ALA A 176 5.88 -7.17 5.14
C ALA A 176 4.79 -7.78 6.05
N ILE A 177 3.52 -7.61 5.69
CA ILE A 177 2.39 -8.24 6.39
C ILE A 177 2.49 -9.77 6.31
N TRP A 178 2.68 -10.31 5.11
CA TRP A 178 2.85 -11.74 4.90
C TRP A 178 4.02 -12.30 5.72
N LEU A 179 5.18 -11.64 5.67
CA LEU A 179 6.36 -12.05 6.43
C LEU A 179 6.10 -12.01 7.93
N THR A 180 5.38 -10.99 8.40
CA THR A 180 5.01 -10.84 9.81
C THR A 180 4.09 -11.98 10.23
N MET A 181 3.03 -12.26 9.48
CA MET A 181 2.10 -13.34 9.77
C MET A 181 2.84 -14.70 9.74
N HIS A 182 3.60 -14.97 8.70
CA HIS A 182 4.38 -16.21 8.58
C HIS A 182 5.38 -16.40 9.73
N ARG A 183 6.02 -15.32 10.19
CA ARG A 183 7.06 -15.40 11.23
C ARG A 183 6.48 -15.57 12.64
N TRP A 184 5.31 -14.97 12.90
CA TRP A 184 4.73 -14.87 14.24
C TRP A 184 3.45 -15.69 14.42
N ASP A 185 3.07 -16.47 13.43
CA ASP A 185 1.95 -17.41 13.53
C ASP A 185 2.39 -18.69 14.23
N GLU A 186 2.39 -18.64 15.56
CA GLU A 186 2.81 -19.79 16.40
C GLU A 186 1.83 -20.97 16.33
N ASP A 187 0.58 -20.69 16.01
CA ASP A 187 -0.50 -21.68 16.02
C ASP A 187 -0.93 -22.14 14.62
N GLY A 188 -0.28 -21.67 13.55
CA GLY A 188 -0.66 -21.96 12.16
C GLY A 188 -2.07 -21.46 11.80
N ARG A 189 -2.45 -20.26 12.27
CA ARG A 189 -3.79 -19.68 12.08
C ARG A 189 -3.85 -18.68 10.94
N TRP A 190 -2.72 -18.10 10.55
CA TRP A 190 -2.59 -16.93 9.65
C TRP A 190 -1.80 -17.24 8.34
#